data_68716ced02f4d20b29bec355c0629640
#
_entry.id   68716ced02f4d20b29bec355c0629640
#
_cell.length_a   1.000
_cell.length_b   1.000
_cell.length_c   1.000
_cell.angle_alpha   90.00
_cell.angle_beta   90.00
_cell.angle_gamma   90.00
#
_symmetry.space_group_name_H-M   'P 1'
#
loop_
_entity.id
_entity.type
_entity.pdbx_description
1 polymer ?
#
loop_
_entity_poly.entity_id
_entity_poly.type
_entity_poly.pdbx_seq_one_letter_code
_entity_poly.pdbx_strand_id
1 'polypeptide(L)'
;MNDSLRHCLRHSKTRLYFVMAATVLVAGCSTPTRDVAPSATPRAAAPTESVTDFRVPPLSSLPAEKPRNLKGRYVQTTWANVPGWQSDNLQNYWANFVRNCRGLMRPTGDNLARPARANPRVWHGVCSAAVNPATAPRANDEVAIRRFLQQYLAPWRLETASGQMASGMITGYYEPVIEGSRVREGPYQWPLFAVPNDLLNIDLGALYPDLAGKRVRGKLDGNRVVPYDSRTELNNPDRQPPAIVWINDPVDNFFLQVQGSGRVYLAAGPDAGTTIRLAYANHNGHPYRSIGRWLVNQGEMSLDQASMQNIRAWAKNNPGRIQEMLNANPAVVFFQEEVITDPNEGPKGAYGVPLGAQRSIAVDTTYVPLGTPVYLMTTMPSSNQPLDRMVFAQDTGAAIKGAARGDYYWGSGPEAGAMAGRMKQQGRMWLFWPKSAGAPSAQ
;
A
#
# COMPACT_ATOMS: atom_id res chain seq x y z
N MET A 1 74.75 7.99 10.33
CA MET A 1 75.37 8.48 11.58
C MET A 1 74.40 8.15 12.68
N ASN A 2 74.69 7.04 13.25
CA ASN A 2 74.97 6.66 14.63
C ASN A 2 73.73 6.63 15.51
N ASP A 3 73.27 5.47 15.85
CA ASP A 3 73.75 4.56 16.95
C ASP A 3 73.19 5.01 18.29
N SER A 4 72.64 4.28 19.18
CA SER A 4 72.91 2.94 19.73
C SER A 4 71.97 2.76 20.90
N LEU A 5 71.38 1.66 21.07
CA LEU A 5 71.72 0.47 21.83
C LEU A 5 71.32 0.45 23.33
N ARG A 6 70.50 -0.55 23.68
CA ARG A 6 70.62 -1.59 24.69
C ARG A 6 70.61 -1.18 26.19
N HIS A 7 69.95 -1.83 27.12
CA HIS A 7 70.09 -3.23 27.65
C HIS A 7 69.05 -3.39 28.75
N CYS A 8 68.25 -4.37 28.90
CA CYS A 8 68.43 -5.73 29.40
C CYS A 8 68.64 -5.90 30.95
N LEU A 9 67.86 -6.82 31.47
CA LEU A 9 68.08 -7.78 32.61
C LEU A 9 67.11 -7.63 33.80
N ARG A 10 66.17 -8.58 33.93
CA ARG A 10 66.22 -9.86 34.68
C ARG A 10 66.47 -9.73 36.20
N HIS A 11 65.54 -10.22 36.99
CA HIS A 11 65.56 -11.30 38.01
C HIS A 11 64.39 -11.16 38.96
N SER A 12 63.58 -12.08 39.23
CA SER A 12 63.66 -13.43 39.84
C SER A 12 63.05 -13.45 41.26
N LYS A 13 61.95 -14.25 41.33
CA LYS A 13 61.49 -15.10 42.45
C LYS A 13 61.43 -14.51 43.86
N THR A 14 60.27 -14.62 44.56
CA THR A 14 60.13 -15.56 45.68
C THR A 14 58.66 -15.65 46.13
N ARG A 15 58.24 -16.87 46.38
CA ARG A 15 56.97 -17.27 47.00
C ARG A 15 56.95 -16.90 48.49
N LEU A 16 55.79 -16.47 48.98
CA LEU A 16 55.43 -16.71 50.36
C LEU A 16 53.94 -16.98 50.51
N TYR A 17 53.63 -18.16 51.02
CA TYR A 17 52.30 -18.55 51.44
C TYR A 17 51.97 -17.90 52.78
N PHE A 18 50.80 -17.29 52.95
CA PHE A 18 50.15 -17.11 54.22
C PHE A 18 48.69 -17.48 54.12
N VAL A 19 48.33 -18.53 54.82
CA VAL A 19 46.98 -18.95 55.14
C VAL A 19 46.55 -18.15 56.36
N MET A 20 45.40 -17.48 56.28
CA MET A 20 44.65 -17.16 57.49
C MET A 20 43.12 -17.03 57.15
N ALA A 21 42.42 -17.53 58.09
CA ALA A 21 41.06 -18.01 58.13
C ALA A 21 39.98 -16.97 57.99
N ALA A 22 38.84 -17.52 57.62
CA ALA A 22 37.54 -17.01 57.46
C ALA A 22 36.95 -16.07 58.50
N THR A 23 36.24 -15.07 58.07
CA THR A 23 35.01 -14.60 58.73
C THR A 23 33.99 -14.18 57.69
N VAL A 24 32.92 -14.93 57.66
CA VAL A 24 31.75 -14.68 56.78
C VAL A 24 30.93 -13.53 57.40
N LEU A 25 30.92 -12.39 56.76
CA LEU A 25 29.93 -11.35 56.97
C LEU A 25 29.03 -11.32 55.75
N VAL A 26 27.80 -11.84 55.88
CA VAL A 26 26.72 -11.75 54.92
C VAL A 26 26.19 -10.31 54.93
N ALA A 27 26.68 -9.51 54.00
CA ALA A 27 26.04 -8.24 53.65
C ALA A 27 25.09 -8.51 52.48
N GLY A 28 23.81 -8.49 52.75
CA GLY A 28 22.76 -8.58 51.74
C GLY A 28 22.81 -7.35 50.83
N CYS A 29 23.27 -7.50 49.59
CA CYS A 29 23.06 -6.54 48.54
C CYS A 29 21.66 -6.80 47.93
N SER A 30 20.69 -5.99 48.30
CA SER A 30 19.44 -5.87 47.59
C SER A 30 19.73 -5.24 46.22
N THR A 31 19.76 -6.04 45.18
CA THR A 31 19.66 -5.56 43.79
C THR A 31 18.30 -4.92 43.57
N PRO A 32 18.19 -3.70 43.01
CA PRO A 32 16.91 -3.16 42.60
C PRO A 32 16.37 -4.03 41.48
N THR A 33 15.24 -4.66 41.71
CA THR A 33 14.41 -5.28 40.69
C THR A 33 13.99 -4.20 39.71
N ARG A 34 14.55 -4.27 38.52
CA ARG A 34 14.07 -3.49 37.38
C ARG A 34 12.64 -3.98 37.10
N ASP A 35 11.65 -3.13 37.35
CA ASP A 35 10.27 -3.37 36.90
C ASP A 35 10.31 -3.56 35.39
N VAL A 36 10.16 -4.80 34.96
CA VAL A 36 9.88 -5.14 33.55
C VAL A 36 8.45 -4.67 33.32
N ALA A 37 8.31 -3.63 32.52
CA ALA A 37 6.99 -3.19 32.06
C ALA A 37 6.23 -4.39 31.49
N PRO A 38 4.95 -4.55 31.79
CA PRO A 38 4.18 -5.68 31.31
C PRO A 38 4.21 -5.69 29.79
N SER A 39 4.72 -6.79 29.23
CA SER A 39 4.68 -7.10 27.82
C SER A 39 3.23 -6.90 27.35
N ALA A 40 3.03 -6.00 26.38
CA ALA A 40 1.73 -5.78 25.79
C ALA A 40 1.24 -7.12 25.22
N THR A 41 0.22 -7.68 25.82
CA THR A 41 -0.47 -8.87 25.31
C THR A 41 -0.86 -8.59 23.88
N PRO A 42 -0.58 -9.47 22.91
CA PRO A 42 -1.04 -9.30 21.54
C PRO A 42 -2.56 -9.16 21.58
N ARG A 43 -3.07 -8.02 21.14
CA ARG A 43 -4.50 -7.79 20.99
C ARG A 43 -5.03 -8.85 20.05
N ALA A 44 -5.84 -9.76 20.55
CA ALA A 44 -6.47 -10.81 19.76
C ALA A 44 -7.05 -10.19 18.49
N ALA A 45 -6.64 -10.72 17.34
CA ALA A 45 -7.17 -10.31 16.05
C ALA A 45 -8.69 -10.49 16.09
N ALA A 46 -9.44 -9.46 15.71
CA ALA A 46 -10.88 -9.58 15.56
C ALA A 46 -11.17 -10.72 14.57
N PRO A 47 -12.15 -11.59 14.83
CA PRO A 47 -12.45 -12.72 13.97
C PRO A 47 -12.73 -12.21 12.55
N THR A 48 -12.04 -12.80 11.57
CA THR A 48 -12.25 -12.50 10.16
C THR A 48 -13.61 -13.07 9.76
N GLU A 49 -14.61 -12.20 9.61
CA GLU A 49 -15.92 -12.61 9.10
C GLU A 49 -15.73 -13.26 7.72
N SER A 50 -16.21 -14.48 7.55
CA SER A 50 -16.24 -15.14 6.25
C SER A 50 -17.09 -14.33 5.25
N VAL A 51 -16.81 -14.47 3.95
CA VAL A 51 -17.60 -13.78 2.90
C VAL A 51 -19.08 -14.16 2.99
N THR A 52 -19.39 -15.33 3.54
CA THR A 52 -20.74 -15.87 3.71
C THR A 52 -21.56 -15.19 4.81
N ASP A 53 -20.92 -14.51 5.77
CA ASP A 53 -21.62 -13.92 6.93
C ASP A 53 -21.93 -12.42 6.77
N PHE A 54 -21.63 -11.85 5.61
CA PHE A 54 -21.90 -10.45 5.35
C PHE A 54 -23.40 -10.19 5.19
N ARG A 55 -23.96 -9.34 6.05
CA ARG A 55 -25.31 -8.80 5.93
C ARG A 55 -25.27 -7.32 5.63
N VAL A 56 -26.09 -6.89 4.68
CA VAL A 56 -26.25 -5.46 4.38
C VAL A 56 -27.00 -4.79 5.53
N PRO A 57 -26.44 -3.72 6.14
CA PRO A 57 -27.09 -3.02 7.22
C PRO A 57 -28.38 -2.33 6.72
N PRO A 58 -29.35 -2.00 7.60
CA PRO A 58 -30.54 -1.25 7.20
C PRO A 58 -30.17 0.10 6.58
N LEU A 59 -30.91 0.55 5.57
CA LEU A 59 -30.67 1.84 4.90
C LEU A 59 -30.65 3.02 5.86
N SER A 60 -31.47 2.96 6.93
CA SER A 60 -31.52 3.98 7.97
C SER A 60 -30.25 4.14 8.79
N SER A 61 -29.42 3.08 8.88
CA SER A 61 -28.15 3.10 9.60
C SER A 61 -26.98 3.63 8.75
N LEU A 62 -27.17 3.77 7.45
CA LEU A 62 -26.14 4.34 6.59
C LEU A 62 -26.05 5.86 6.80
N PRO A 63 -24.82 6.43 6.80
CA PRO A 63 -24.64 7.86 7.01
C PRO A 63 -25.41 8.69 5.98
N ALA A 64 -25.79 9.89 6.37
CA ALA A 64 -26.38 10.86 5.46
C ALA A 64 -25.37 11.20 4.35
N GLU A 65 -25.91 11.49 3.16
CA GLU A 65 -25.08 11.82 2.01
C GLU A 65 -24.40 13.18 2.20
N LYS A 66 -23.09 13.21 1.94
CA LYS A 66 -22.31 14.43 1.76
C LYS A 66 -21.71 14.39 0.34
N PRO A 67 -22.47 14.75 -0.69
CA PRO A 67 -22.04 14.53 -2.07
C PRO A 67 -20.78 15.33 -2.38
N ARG A 68 -19.84 14.70 -3.08
CA ARG A 68 -18.66 15.33 -3.66
C ARG A 68 -18.81 15.41 -5.17
N ASN A 69 -18.42 16.53 -5.75
CA ASN A 69 -18.41 16.71 -7.18
C ASN A 69 -17.29 15.87 -7.81
N LEU A 70 -17.67 15.04 -8.76
CA LEU A 70 -16.72 14.35 -9.63
C LEU A 70 -16.37 15.26 -10.83
N LYS A 71 -15.12 15.17 -11.30
CA LYS A 71 -14.63 15.95 -12.46
C LYS A 71 -15.02 15.33 -13.81
N GLY A 72 -15.51 14.07 -13.80
CA GLY A 72 -15.85 13.34 -15.01
C GLY A 72 -17.14 13.81 -15.63
N ARG A 73 -17.23 13.73 -16.97
CA ARG A 73 -18.47 13.72 -17.71
C ARG A 73 -18.87 12.27 -17.93
N TYR A 74 -20.04 11.89 -17.44
CA TYR A 74 -20.54 10.51 -17.53
C TYR A 74 -21.71 10.46 -18.51
N VAL A 75 -21.64 9.56 -19.48
CA VAL A 75 -22.69 9.34 -20.46
C VAL A 75 -23.15 7.89 -20.35
N GLN A 76 -24.41 7.72 -20.01
CA GLN A 76 -25.02 6.39 -19.94
C GLN A 76 -25.01 5.74 -21.32
N THR A 77 -24.70 4.46 -21.37
CA THR A 77 -24.71 3.66 -22.60
C THR A 77 -25.41 2.33 -22.37
N THR A 78 -25.49 1.51 -23.40
CA THR A 78 -26.06 0.17 -23.31
C THR A 78 -24.95 -0.87 -23.19
N TRP A 79 -25.28 -2.06 -22.67
CA TRP A 79 -24.35 -3.18 -22.57
C TRP A 79 -23.81 -3.64 -23.94
N ALA A 80 -24.63 -3.48 -25.02
CA ALA A 80 -24.19 -3.76 -26.36
C ALA A 80 -23.06 -2.84 -26.86
N ASN A 81 -22.94 -1.65 -26.27
CA ASN A 81 -21.94 -0.66 -26.63
C ASN A 81 -20.70 -0.72 -25.72
N VAL A 82 -20.55 -1.77 -24.89
CA VAL A 82 -19.34 -2.06 -24.11
C VAL A 82 -18.58 -3.18 -24.81
N PRO A 83 -17.54 -2.88 -25.60
CA PRO A 83 -16.85 -3.88 -26.40
C PRO A 83 -16.21 -4.95 -25.53
N GLY A 84 -16.35 -6.22 -25.89
CA GLY A 84 -15.61 -7.31 -25.24
C GLY A 84 -16.04 -7.65 -23.81
N TRP A 85 -16.98 -6.97 -23.18
CA TRP A 85 -17.34 -7.24 -21.78
C TRP A 85 -17.82 -8.67 -21.52
N GLN A 86 -18.29 -9.37 -22.56
CA GLN A 86 -18.71 -10.76 -22.48
C GLN A 86 -17.54 -11.76 -22.54
N SER A 87 -16.36 -11.33 -22.97
CA SER A 87 -15.17 -12.19 -23.09
C SER A 87 -14.40 -12.37 -21.78
N ASP A 88 -14.63 -11.52 -20.77
CA ASP A 88 -14.01 -11.71 -19.45
C ASP A 88 -14.54 -13.00 -18.81
N ASN A 89 -13.62 -13.87 -18.42
CA ASN A 89 -13.93 -15.05 -17.65
C ASN A 89 -14.28 -14.67 -16.20
N LEU A 90 -15.37 -14.39 -15.75
CA LEU A 90 -15.72 -13.86 -14.44
C LEU A 90 -15.23 -14.67 -13.23
N GLN A 91 -14.16 -15.45 -13.41
CA GLN A 91 -13.49 -16.20 -12.34
C GLN A 91 -13.16 -15.26 -11.16
N ASN A 92 -13.50 -15.67 -9.97
CA ASN A 92 -13.35 -14.90 -8.72
C ASN A 92 -14.06 -13.53 -8.70
N TYR A 93 -14.79 -13.16 -9.75
CA TYR A 93 -15.46 -11.87 -9.83
C TYR A 93 -16.53 -11.71 -8.75
N TRP A 94 -17.37 -12.73 -8.55
CA TRP A 94 -18.50 -12.64 -7.63
C TRP A 94 -18.06 -12.48 -6.17
N ALA A 95 -17.06 -13.23 -5.73
CA ALA A 95 -16.50 -13.06 -4.39
C ALA A 95 -15.95 -11.64 -4.16
N ASN A 96 -15.28 -11.07 -5.18
CA ASN A 96 -14.80 -9.70 -5.13
C ASN A 96 -15.95 -8.67 -5.15
N PHE A 97 -17.05 -8.96 -5.86
CA PHE A 97 -18.25 -8.11 -5.85
C PHE A 97 -18.88 -8.05 -4.46
N VAL A 98 -19.07 -9.18 -3.79
CA VAL A 98 -19.62 -9.24 -2.43
C VAL A 98 -18.66 -8.54 -1.44
N ARG A 99 -17.35 -8.75 -1.57
CA ARG A 99 -16.33 -8.06 -0.77
C ARG A 99 -16.38 -6.53 -0.99
N ASN A 100 -16.59 -6.11 -2.22
CA ASN A 100 -16.76 -4.70 -2.58
C ASN A 100 -18.01 -4.09 -1.93
N CYS A 101 -19.15 -4.81 -1.93
CA CYS A 101 -20.37 -4.44 -1.21
C CYS A 101 -20.12 -4.29 0.29
N ARG A 102 -19.39 -5.22 0.91
CA ARG A 102 -19.00 -5.12 2.33
C ARG A 102 -18.23 -3.82 2.59
N GLY A 103 -17.29 -3.46 1.72
CA GLY A 103 -16.57 -2.19 1.79
C GLY A 103 -17.50 -0.98 1.71
N LEU A 104 -18.46 -0.97 0.76
CA LEU A 104 -19.44 0.10 0.59
C LEU A 104 -20.30 0.33 1.84
N MET A 105 -20.72 -0.74 2.48
CA MET A 105 -21.62 -0.68 3.63
C MET A 105 -20.93 -0.38 4.97
N ARG A 106 -19.60 -0.31 5.01
CA ARG A 106 -18.88 0.10 6.22
C ARG A 106 -19.11 1.57 6.52
N PRO A 107 -19.40 1.94 7.77
CA PRO A 107 -19.42 3.33 8.18
C PRO A 107 -18.07 3.98 7.92
N THR A 108 -18.08 5.15 7.32
CA THR A 108 -16.89 5.99 7.17
C THR A 108 -17.11 7.24 8.00
N GLY A 109 -16.14 7.59 8.84
CA GLY A 109 -16.18 8.87 9.55
C GLY A 109 -16.12 10.06 8.57
N ASP A 110 -16.49 11.24 9.05
CA ASP A 110 -16.65 12.49 8.30
C ASP A 110 -15.35 13.12 7.75
N ASN A 111 -14.26 12.38 7.71
CA ASN A 111 -12.96 12.92 7.30
C ASN A 111 -12.90 13.17 5.79
N LEU A 112 -12.98 14.44 5.39
CA LEU A 112 -12.88 14.91 4.00
C LEU A 112 -11.51 14.62 3.34
N ALA A 113 -10.47 14.34 4.14
CA ALA A 113 -9.15 13.94 3.62
C ALA A 113 -9.15 12.52 3.04
N ARG A 114 -10.20 11.73 3.26
CA ARG A 114 -10.34 10.40 2.67
C ARG A 114 -10.63 10.48 1.18
N PRO A 115 -10.14 9.51 0.38
CA PRO A 115 -10.50 9.42 -1.03
C PRO A 115 -12.01 9.36 -1.23
N ALA A 116 -12.51 9.99 -2.28
CA ALA A 116 -13.92 9.92 -2.63
C ALA A 116 -14.34 8.47 -2.93
N ARG A 117 -15.50 8.07 -2.43
CA ARG A 117 -16.07 6.72 -2.59
C ARG A 117 -17.47 6.79 -3.15
N ALA A 118 -17.93 5.71 -3.75
CA ALA A 118 -19.31 5.58 -4.18
C ALA A 118 -20.26 5.68 -2.97
N ASN A 119 -21.40 6.32 -3.18
CA ASN A 119 -22.38 6.51 -2.12
C ASN A 119 -23.03 5.16 -1.71
N PRO A 120 -22.90 4.71 -0.44
CA PRO A 120 -23.44 3.44 0.00
C PRO A 120 -24.96 3.36 -0.10
N ARG A 121 -25.68 4.48 0.07
CA ARG A 121 -27.16 4.48 -0.03
C ARG A 121 -27.62 4.16 -1.44
N VAL A 122 -26.90 4.63 -2.47
CA VAL A 122 -27.16 4.34 -3.88
C VAL A 122 -26.92 2.84 -4.19
N TRP A 123 -25.95 2.23 -3.53
CA TRP A 123 -25.57 0.83 -3.73
C TRP A 123 -26.34 -0.16 -2.84
N HIS A 124 -27.10 0.33 -1.85
CA HIS A 124 -27.79 -0.49 -0.87
C HIS A 124 -28.63 -1.60 -1.49
N GLY A 125 -29.51 -1.26 -2.46
CA GLY A 125 -30.39 -2.22 -3.12
C GLY A 125 -29.61 -3.29 -3.90
N VAL A 126 -28.57 -2.89 -4.62
CA VAL A 126 -27.71 -3.83 -5.38
C VAL A 126 -26.98 -4.76 -4.44
N CYS A 127 -26.38 -4.24 -3.37
CA CYS A 127 -25.66 -5.04 -2.38
C CYS A 127 -26.61 -5.98 -1.61
N SER A 128 -27.82 -5.53 -1.30
CA SER A 128 -28.85 -6.39 -0.70
C SER A 128 -29.22 -7.56 -1.61
N ALA A 129 -29.42 -7.30 -2.90
CA ALA A 129 -29.69 -8.34 -3.90
C ALA A 129 -28.49 -9.30 -4.06
N ALA A 130 -27.27 -8.80 -3.94
CA ALA A 130 -26.04 -9.60 -4.09
C ALA A 130 -25.82 -10.64 -2.97
N VAL A 131 -26.38 -10.41 -1.80
CA VAL A 131 -26.24 -11.33 -0.65
C VAL A 131 -27.54 -12.09 -0.32
N ASN A 132 -28.64 -11.79 -1.01
CA ASN A 132 -29.91 -12.49 -0.82
C ASN A 132 -29.87 -13.82 -1.59
N PRO A 133 -30.05 -14.98 -0.93
CA PRO A 133 -30.03 -16.30 -1.57
C PRO A 133 -31.01 -16.47 -2.74
N ALA A 134 -32.12 -15.69 -2.76
CA ALA A 134 -33.11 -15.75 -3.81
C ALA A 134 -32.69 -15.01 -5.10
N THR A 135 -31.74 -14.07 -5.02
CA THR A 135 -31.35 -13.21 -6.15
C THR A 135 -29.86 -13.27 -6.47
N ALA A 136 -29.02 -13.71 -5.52
CA ALA A 136 -27.59 -13.83 -5.71
C ALA A 136 -27.25 -14.95 -6.71
N PRO A 137 -26.39 -14.72 -7.71
CA PRO A 137 -25.89 -15.78 -8.57
C PRO A 137 -24.93 -16.70 -7.79
N ARG A 138 -24.80 -17.95 -8.25
CA ARG A 138 -23.73 -18.82 -7.78
C ARG A 138 -22.37 -18.27 -8.22
N ALA A 139 -21.36 -18.38 -7.37
CA ALA A 139 -20.04 -17.75 -7.56
C ALA A 139 -19.35 -18.12 -8.89
N ASN A 140 -19.61 -19.33 -9.41
CA ASN A 140 -18.99 -19.84 -10.64
C ASN A 140 -19.95 -19.83 -11.85
N ASP A 141 -21.16 -19.30 -11.71
CA ASP A 141 -22.13 -19.20 -12.79
C ASP A 141 -21.99 -17.85 -13.51
N GLU A 142 -21.14 -17.82 -14.52
CA GLU A 142 -20.87 -16.61 -15.29
C GLU A 142 -22.11 -16.03 -15.98
N VAL A 143 -23.02 -16.91 -16.43
CA VAL A 143 -24.26 -16.48 -17.10
C VAL A 143 -25.17 -15.78 -16.10
N ALA A 144 -25.35 -16.38 -14.92
CA ALA A 144 -26.15 -15.75 -13.86
C ALA A 144 -25.51 -14.46 -13.35
N ILE A 145 -24.17 -14.40 -13.21
CA ILE A 145 -23.45 -13.18 -12.83
C ILE A 145 -23.70 -12.08 -13.87
N ARG A 146 -23.53 -12.36 -15.17
CA ARG A 146 -23.80 -11.38 -16.23
C ARG A 146 -25.24 -10.89 -16.21
N ARG A 147 -26.19 -11.80 -16.03
CA ARG A 147 -27.63 -11.47 -15.91
C ARG A 147 -27.88 -10.56 -14.70
N PHE A 148 -27.27 -10.85 -13.54
CA PHE A 148 -27.36 -10.00 -12.36
C PHE A 148 -26.82 -8.59 -12.65
N LEU A 149 -25.63 -8.49 -13.24
CA LEU A 149 -25.04 -7.20 -13.57
C LEU A 149 -25.91 -6.41 -14.53
N GLN A 150 -26.43 -7.05 -15.59
CA GLN A 150 -27.34 -6.42 -16.54
C GLN A 150 -28.68 -6.01 -15.91
N GLN A 151 -29.16 -6.77 -14.94
CA GLN A 151 -30.41 -6.45 -14.25
C GLN A 151 -30.28 -5.20 -13.37
N TYR A 152 -29.21 -5.12 -12.58
CA TYR A 152 -29.06 -4.12 -11.52
C TYR A 152 -28.22 -2.91 -11.92
N LEU A 153 -27.31 -3.04 -12.89
CA LEU A 153 -26.35 -2.00 -13.26
C LEU A 153 -26.54 -1.52 -14.70
N ALA A 154 -26.21 -0.26 -14.94
CA ALA A 154 -26.05 0.34 -16.25
C ALA A 154 -24.60 0.75 -16.49
N PRO A 155 -24.06 0.57 -17.71
CA PRO A 155 -22.73 1.06 -18.04
C PRO A 155 -22.75 2.56 -18.33
N TRP A 156 -21.73 3.25 -17.85
CA TRP A 156 -21.47 4.67 -18.06
C TRP A 156 -20.11 4.87 -18.67
N ARG A 157 -20.05 5.59 -19.76
CA ARG A 157 -18.83 5.98 -20.43
C ARG A 157 -18.28 7.24 -19.78
N LEU A 158 -16.98 7.23 -19.43
CA LEU A 158 -16.26 8.41 -18.96
C LEU A 158 -15.76 9.19 -20.17
N GLU A 159 -16.12 10.46 -20.26
CA GLU A 159 -15.77 11.34 -21.37
C GLU A 159 -14.90 12.52 -20.93
N THR A 160 -14.11 13.02 -21.87
CA THR A 160 -13.43 14.31 -21.77
C THR A 160 -14.40 15.47 -21.89
N ALA A 161 -13.94 16.68 -21.59
CA ALA A 161 -14.75 17.90 -21.80
C ALA A 161 -15.19 18.09 -23.26
N SER A 162 -14.43 17.57 -24.22
CA SER A 162 -14.76 17.61 -25.66
C SER A 162 -15.79 16.56 -26.11
N GLY A 163 -16.29 15.73 -25.20
CA GLY A 163 -17.29 14.68 -25.51
C GLY A 163 -16.68 13.39 -26.10
N GLN A 164 -15.37 13.26 -26.13
CA GLN A 164 -14.71 12.02 -26.55
C GLN A 164 -14.55 11.07 -25.38
N MET A 165 -14.56 9.78 -25.64
CA MET A 165 -14.28 8.79 -24.60
C MET A 165 -12.89 9.01 -24.01
N ALA A 166 -12.80 9.13 -22.69
CA ALA A 166 -11.54 9.31 -22.01
C ALA A 166 -10.64 8.08 -22.21
N SER A 167 -9.37 8.34 -22.51
CA SER A 167 -8.31 7.33 -22.58
C SER A 167 -7.16 7.77 -21.69
N GLY A 168 -6.53 6.82 -21.04
CA GLY A 168 -5.44 7.11 -20.11
C GLY A 168 -4.43 5.99 -20.01
N MET A 169 -3.31 6.29 -19.33
CA MET A 169 -2.27 5.32 -19.12
C MET A 169 -2.66 4.33 -18.02
N ILE A 170 -2.54 3.05 -18.32
CA ILE A 170 -2.71 1.94 -17.39
C ILE A 170 -1.33 1.39 -17.08
N THR A 171 -0.95 1.44 -15.81
CA THR A 171 0.24 0.79 -15.27
C THR A 171 -0.14 -0.39 -14.40
N GLY A 172 0.83 -1.12 -13.88
CA GLY A 172 0.58 -2.24 -12.99
C GLY A 172 1.30 -2.08 -11.65
N TYR A 173 0.69 -2.61 -10.60
CA TYR A 173 1.30 -2.75 -9.30
C TYR A 173 1.05 -4.15 -8.72
N TYR A 174 1.77 -4.50 -7.68
CA TYR A 174 1.73 -5.82 -7.07
C TYR A 174 2.13 -5.75 -5.59
N GLU A 175 1.93 -6.81 -4.85
CA GLU A 175 2.44 -6.98 -3.49
C GLU A 175 3.78 -7.71 -3.55
N PRO A 176 4.92 -7.03 -3.32
CA PRO A 176 6.22 -7.68 -3.29
C PRO A 176 6.32 -8.68 -2.13
N VAL A 177 7.13 -9.72 -2.35
CA VAL A 177 7.54 -10.67 -1.31
C VAL A 177 9.06 -10.57 -1.23
N ILE A 178 9.57 -10.08 -0.11
CA ILE A 178 10.99 -9.79 0.10
C ILE A 178 11.49 -10.41 1.40
N GLU A 179 12.81 -10.50 1.57
CA GLU A 179 13.42 -11.03 2.78
C GLU A 179 13.83 -9.92 3.76
N GLY A 180 13.70 -10.23 5.07
CA GLY A 180 14.04 -9.29 6.13
C GLY A 180 14.38 -9.96 7.45
N SER A 181 14.72 -9.13 8.45
CA SER A 181 14.93 -9.51 9.85
C SER A 181 14.28 -8.47 10.77
N ARG A 182 13.86 -8.89 11.97
CA ARG A 182 13.38 -7.98 13.03
C ARG A 182 14.49 -7.11 13.61
N VAL A 183 15.72 -7.55 13.46
CA VAL A 183 16.90 -6.85 13.97
C VAL A 183 17.86 -6.49 12.86
N ARG A 184 18.64 -5.44 13.07
CA ARG A 184 19.67 -5.03 12.15
C ARG A 184 20.88 -5.93 12.32
N GLU A 185 21.05 -6.89 11.38
CA GLU A 185 22.13 -7.87 11.41
C GLU A 185 22.53 -8.33 10.01
N GLY A 186 23.74 -8.83 9.85
CA GLY A 186 24.23 -9.40 8.59
C GLY A 186 23.90 -8.55 7.36
N PRO A 187 23.21 -9.09 6.35
CA PRO A 187 22.83 -8.36 5.14
C PRO A 187 21.62 -7.41 5.36
N TYR A 188 20.88 -7.56 6.47
CA TYR A 188 19.67 -6.79 6.75
C TYR A 188 20.01 -5.42 7.34
N GLN A 189 20.20 -4.43 6.48
CA GLN A 189 20.70 -3.10 6.87
C GLN A 189 19.73 -1.95 6.55
N TRP A 190 18.67 -2.21 5.76
CA TRP A 190 17.77 -1.17 5.24
C TRP A 190 16.43 -1.20 5.97
N PRO A 191 16.13 -0.19 6.83
CA PRO A 191 14.94 -0.22 7.68
C PRO A 191 13.66 0.10 6.89
N LEU A 192 12.56 -0.54 7.26
CA LEU A 192 11.19 -0.10 7.00
C LEU A 192 10.57 0.34 8.31
N PHE A 193 10.08 1.57 8.34
CA PHE A 193 9.71 2.27 9.56
C PHE A 193 8.23 2.14 9.89
N ALA A 194 7.92 2.07 11.18
CA ALA A 194 6.60 2.35 11.73
C ALA A 194 6.27 3.85 11.63
N VAL A 195 5.00 4.19 11.83
CA VAL A 195 4.59 5.60 11.92
C VAL A 195 5.25 6.24 13.14
N PRO A 196 6.00 7.33 12.96
CA PRO A 196 6.62 8.03 14.08
C PRO A 196 5.57 8.72 14.95
N ASN A 197 5.83 8.74 16.27
CA ASN A 197 4.87 9.29 17.25
C ASN A 197 4.72 10.82 17.14
N ASP A 198 5.71 11.51 16.59
CA ASP A 198 5.76 12.96 16.40
C ASP A 198 5.22 13.41 15.04
N LEU A 199 4.76 12.49 14.20
CA LEU A 199 4.18 12.81 12.90
C LEU A 199 2.76 13.36 13.07
N LEU A 200 2.57 14.61 12.70
CA LEU A 200 1.27 15.28 12.72
C LEU A 200 0.55 15.13 11.37
N ASN A 201 -0.75 14.80 11.43
CA ASN A 201 -1.69 14.94 10.33
C ASN A 201 -2.40 16.28 10.49
N ILE A 202 -2.20 17.19 9.54
CA ILE A 202 -2.70 18.56 9.63
C ILE A 202 -3.95 18.66 8.75
N ASP A 203 -5.12 18.83 9.37
CA ASP A 203 -6.39 19.03 8.68
C ASP A 203 -6.92 20.43 8.98
N LEU A 204 -6.75 21.33 8.03
CA LEU A 204 -7.21 22.71 8.09
C LEU A 204 -8.33 22.99 7.08
N GLY A 205 -8.89 21.93 6.48
CA GLY A 205 -9.90 22.05 5.43
C GLY A 205 -11.20 22.78 5.85
N ALA A 206 -11.54 22.72 7.14
CA ALA A 206 -12.71 23.42 7.67
C ALA A 206 -12.55 24.96 7.62
N LEU A 207 -11.31 25.46 7.78
CA LEU A 207 -11.01 26.90 7.77
C LEU A 207 -10.48 27.35 6.41
N TYR A 208 -9.67 26.53 5.76
CA TYR A 208 -9.05 26.81 4.46
C TYR A 208 -9.54 25.79 3.43
N PRO A 209 -10.59 26.10 2.66
CA PRO A 209 -11.18 25.16 1.70
C PRO A 209 -10.19 24.59 0.68
N ASP A 210 -9.17 25.38 0.30
CA ASP A 210 -8.10 24.95 -0.61
C ASP A 210 -7.23 23.81 -0.05
N LEU A 211 -7.24 23.63 1.26
CA LEU A 211 -6.55 22.55 1.95
C LEU A 211 -7.44 21.34 2.20
N ALA A 212 -8.74 21.44 1.94
CA ALA A 212 -9.69 20.35 2.12
C ALA A 212 -9.27 19.12 1.31
N GLY A 213 -9.15 17.97 1.98
CA GLY A 213 -8.71 16.72 1.37
C GLY A 213 -7.22 16.61 1.05
N LYS A 214 -6.41 17.65 1.30
CA LYS A 214 -4.95 17.54 1.19
C LYS A 214 -4.37 16.81 2.40
N ARG A 215 -3.40 15.94 2.12
CA ARG A 215 -2.68 15.19 3.16
C ARG A 215 -1.43 15.96 3.60
N VAL A 216 -1.64 17.05 4.36
CA VAL A 216 -0.53 17.82 4.90
C VAL A 216 0.07 17.12 6.11
N ARG A 217 1.39 17.01 6.17
CA ARG A 217 2.14 16.33 7.24
C ARG A 217 3.24 17.26 7.74
N GLY A 218 3.54 17.11 9.04
CA GLY A 218 4.61 17.85 9.68
C GLY A 218 4.92 17.29 11.06
N LYS A 219 5.82 17.99 11.76
CA LYS A 219 6.12 17.77 13.18
C LYS A 219 6.23 19.11 13.90
N LEU A 220 6.19 19.06 15.22
CA LEU A 220 6.42 20.26 16.04
C LEU A 220 7.92 20.57 16.15
N ASP A 221 8.23 21.86 16.01
CA ASP A 221 9.51 22.47 16.34
C ASP A 221 9.19 23.68 17.24
N GLY A 222 9.31 23.49 18.54
CA GLY A 222 8.78 24.41 19.53
C GLY A 222 7.28 24.62 19.37
N ASN A 223 6.86 25.85 19.05
CA ASN A 223 5.44 26.19 18.80
C ASN A 223 5.08 26.27 17.30
N ARG A 224 5.97 25.79 16.42
CA ARG A 224 5.75 25.81 14.97
C ARG A 224 5.54 24.40 14.44
N VAL A 225 4.69 24.27 13.44
CA VAL A 225 4.60 23.05 12.62
C VAL A 225 5.52 23.22 11.42
N VAL A 226 6.50 22.32 11.30
CA VAL A 226 7.46 22.29 10.19
C VAL A 226 7.26 21.01 9.38
N PRO A 227 7.73 20.94 8.11
CA PRO A 227 7.72 19.69 7.35
C PRO A 227 8.37 18.54 8.13
N TYR A 228 7.85 17.34 7.98
CA TYR A 228 8.51 16.16 8.54
C TYR A 228 9.83 15.87 7.83
N ASP A 229 10.71 15.11 8.45
CA ASP A 229 12.03 14.78 7.92
C ASP A 229 11.92 14.08 6.55
N SER A 230 12.75 14.51 5.61
CA SER A 230 12.94 13.91 4.31
C SER A 230 13.73 12.59 4.42
N ARG A 231 13.76 11.78 3.35
CA ARG A 231 14.59 10.57 3.28
C ARG A 231 16.04 10.85 3.63
N THR A 232 16.60 11.95 3.14
CA THR A 232 17.99 12.34 3.43
C THR A 232 18.22 12.59 4.91
N GLU A 233 17.30 13.28 5.57
CA GLU A 233 17.39 13.56 7.02
C GLU A 233 17.22 12.30 7.85
N LEU A 234 16.36 11.38 7.41
CA LEU A 234 16.15 10.08 8.06
C LEU A 234 17.32 9.08 7.85
N ASN A 235 18.35 9.42 7.08
CA ASN A 235 19.60 8.64 7.07
C ASN A 235 20.39 8.81 8.37
N ASN A 236 20.17 9.90 9.12
CA ASN A 236 20.73 10.06 10.46
C ASN A 236 20.01 9.13 11.45
N PRO A 237 20.73 8.18 12.11
CA PRO A 237 20.12 7.24 13.06
C PRO A 237 19.32 7.91 14.18
N ASP A 238 19.75 9.08 14.66
CA ASP A 238 19.09 9.82 15.75
C ASP A 238 17.72 10.39 15.35
N ARG A 239 17.42 10.43 14.04
CA ARG A 239 16.17 10.94 13.48
C ARG A 239 15.25 9.84 12.96
N GLN A 240 15.71 8.59 13.00
CA GLN A 240 14.96 7.46 12.48
C GLN A 240 13.78 7.08 13.38
N PRO A 241 12.58 6.91 12.80
CA PRO A 241 11.47 6.27 13.50
C PRO A 241 11.80 4.82 13.86
N PRO A 242 11.03 4.18 14.76
CA PRO A 242 11.17 2.76 15.02
C PRO A 242 11.10 1.92 13.75
N ALA A 243 12.10 1.08 13.50
CA ALA A 243 12.06 0.12 12.41
C ALA A 243 11.19 -1.09 12.81
N ILE A 244 10.31 -1.51 11.89
CA ILE A 244 9.54 -2.76 12.04
C ILE A 244 10.41 -3.94 11.63
N VAL A 245 11.12 -3.79 10.51
CA VAL A 245 12.01 -4.80 9.93
C VAL A 245 13.16 -4.13 9.19
N TRP A 246 14.21 -4.90 8.96
CA TRP A 246 15.39 -4.54 8.19
C TRP A 246 15.48 -5.43 6.95
N ILE A 247 15.67 -4.85 5.78
CA ILE A 247 15.67 -5.53 4.48
C ILE A 247 17.11 -5.65 3.97
N ASN A 248 17.37 -6.71 3.22
CA ASN A 248 18.70 -6.99 2.68
C ASN A 248 19.04 -6.19 1.41
N ASP A 249 18.04 -5.76 0.63
CA ASP A 249 18.20 -5.04 -0.63
C ASP A 249 17.59 -3.63 -0.55
N PRO A 250 18.38 -2.55 -0.79
CA PRO A 250 17.89 -1.17 -0.72
C PRO A 250 16.87 -0.82 -1.79
N VAL A 251 16.93 -1.48 -2.94
CA VAL A 251 16.00 -1.25 -4.05
C VAL A 251 14.66 -1.91 -3.75
N ASP A 252 14.68 -3.12 -3.18
CA ASP A 252 13.46 -3.78 -2.71
C ASP A 252 12.79 -3.00 -1.58
N ASN A 253 13.57 -2.49 -0.62
CA ASN A 253 13.08 -1.58 0.42
C ASN A 253 12.37 -0.36 -0.19
N PHE A 254 12.99 0.28 -1.18
CA PHE A 254 12.43 1.45 -1.84
C PHE A 254 11.15 1.12 -2.61
N PHE A 255 11.17 0.05 -3.41
CA PHE A 255 10.00 -0.32 -4.22
C PHE A 255 8.83 -0.82 -3.37
N LEU A 256 9.06 -1.47 -2.22
CA LEU A 256 7.98 -1.79 -1.29
C LEU A 256 7.27 -0.52 -0.80
N GLN A 257 8.01 0.56 -0.54
CA GLN A 257 7.41 1.86 -0.21
C GLN A 257 6.59 2.45 -1.38
N VAL A 258 7.05 2.27 -2.62
CA VAL A 258 6.31 2.71 -3.82
C VAL A 258 5.03 1.91 -4.01
N GLN A 259 5.07 0.59 -3.77
CA GLN A 259 3.89 -0.29 -3.84
C GLN A 259 2.90 -0.02 -2.70
N GLY A 260 3.36 0.52 -1.55
CA GLY A 260 2.54 0.85 -0.40
C GLY A 260 2.22 -0.34 0.52
N SER A 261 2.57 -1.55 0.13
CA SER A 261 2.45 -2.76 0.94
C SER A 261 3.39 -3.84 0.43
N GLY A 262 3.69 -4.83 1.26
CA GLY A 262 4.49 -5.98 0.86
C GLY A 262 4.51 -7.06 1.93
N ARG A 263 4.91 -8.26 1.56
CA ARG A 263 5.17 -9.37 2.47
C ARG A 263 6.67 -9.44 2.74
N VAL A 264 7.01 -9.62 3.99
CA VAL A 264 8.39 -9.83 4.41
C VAL A 264 8.51 -11.22 5.03
N TYR A 265 9.27 -12.08 4.38
CA TYR A 265 9.71 -13.34 4.97
C TYR A 265 10.87 -13.04 5.91
N LEU A 266 10.68 -13.32 7.19
CA LEU A 266 11.71 -13.14 8.22
C LEU A 266 12.69 -14.29 8.13
N ALA A 267 13.80 -14.07 7.45
CA ALA A 267 14.81 -15.11 7.20
C ALA A 267 15.83 -15.24 8.34
N ALA A 268 15.90 -14.24 9.24
CA ALA A 268 16.82 -14.20 10.37
C ALA A 268 16.21 -13.46 11.57
N GLY A 269 16.86 -13.57 12.74
CA GLY A 269 16.48 -12.92 13.97
C GLY A 269 15.22 -13.51 14.63
N PRO A 270 14.60 -12.76 15.55
CA PRO A 270 13.32 -13.14 16.14
C PRO A 270 12.25 -13.34 15.08
N ASP A 271 11.35 -14.32 15.28
CA ASP A 271 10.28 -14.72 14.37
C ASP A 271 10.77 -15.30 13.02
N ALA A 272 12.06 -15.69 12.90
CA ALA A 272 12.59 -16.32 11.69
C ALA A 272 11.72 -17.50 11.22
N GLY A 273 11.52 -17.62 9.90
CA GLY A 273 10.64 -18.62 9.29
C GLY A 273 9.18 -18.16 9.13
N THR A 274 8.80 -16.99 9.66
CA THR A 274 7.44 -16.45 9.50
C THR A 274 7.37 -15.40 8.37
N THR A 275 6.17 -15.19 7.86
CA THR A 275 5.90 -14.12 6.89
C THR A 275 4.92 -13.12 7.49
N ILE A 276 5.28 -11.86 7.48
CA ILE A 276 4.43 -10.75 7.88
C ILE A 276 4.01 -9.91 6.68
N ARG A 277 2.92 -9.17 6.81
CA ARG A 277 2.54 -8.13 5.85
C ARG A 277 2.81 -6.76 6.44
N LEU A 278 3.49 -5.94 5.68
CA LEU A 278 3.59 -4.51 5.93
C LEU A 278 2.54 -3.79 5.07
N ALA A 279 1.65 -3.07 5.73
CA ALA A 279 0.61 -2.28 5.10
C ALA A 279 0.91 -0.79 5.27
N TYR A 280 0.58 0.01 4.25
CA TYR A 280 0.68 1.47 4.32
C TYR A 280 -0.08 2.00 5.54
N ALA A 281 0.58 2.79 6.34
CA ALA A 281 -0.02 3.47 7.48
C ALA A 281 -0.01 5.01 7.31
N ASN A 282 1.12 5.58 6.89
CA ASN A 282 1.27 7.02 6.65
C ASN A 282 2.49 7.30 5.75
N HIS A 283 2.80 8.58 5.51
CA HIS A 283 4.00 9.03 4.82
C HIS A 283 4.49 10.36 5.42
N ASN A 284 5.73 10.75 5.13
CA ASN A 284 6.34 11.96 5.67
C ASN A 284 5.86 13.29 5.05
N GLY A 285 4.92 13.27 4.13
CA GLY A 285 4.35 14.48 3.51
C GLY A 285 5.10 15.01 2.30
N HIS A 286 6.32 14.55 2.06
CA HIS A 286 7.10 15.00 0.90
C HIS A 286 6.53 14.48 -0.41
N PRO A 287 6.64 15.26 -1.52
CA PRO A 287 6.22 14.81 -2.83
C PRO A 287 7.13 13.68 -3.35
N TYR A 288 6.52 12.70 -3.98
CA TYR A 288 7.26 11.62 -4.64
C TYR A 288 8.09 12.15 -5.81
N ARG A 289 9.35 11.73 -5.89
CA ARG A 289 10.24 11.93 -7.03
C ARG A 289 10.78 10.61 -7.53
N SER A 290 10.67 10.36 -8.83
CA SER A 290 11.10 9.09 -9.44
C SER A 290 12.62 8.96 -9.46
N ILE A 291 13.16 7.91 -8.82
CA ILE A 291 14.59 7.56 -8.89
C ILE A 291 14.99 7.14 -10.30
N GLY A 292 14.08 6.50 -11.07
CA GLY A 292 14.34 6.21 -12.48
C GLY A 292 14.50 7.48 -13.32
N ARG A 293 13.66 8.51 -13.09
CA ARG A 293 13.84 9.81 -13.75
C ARG A 293 15.14 10.50 -13.34
N TRP A 294 15.54 10.35 -12.07
CA TRP A 294 16.83 10.86 -11.61
C TRP A 294 17.99 10.20 -12.37
N LEU A 295 17.98 8.86 -12.49
CA LEU A 295 19.00 8.14 -13.29
C LEU A 295 19.06 8.58 -14.75
N VAL A 296 17.90 8.83 -15.37
CA VAL A 296 17.83 9.38 -16.73
C VAL A 296 18.46 10.75 -16.80
N ASN A 297 18.17 11.62 -15.82
CA ASN A 297 18.75 12.98 -15.77
C ASN A 297 20.25 12.97 -15.49
N GLN A 298 20.80 11.93 -14.85
CA GLN A 298 22.23 11.73 -14.66
C GLN A 298 22.91 11.10 -15.89
N GLY A 299 22.16 10.74 -16.93
CA GLY A 299 22.70 10.07 -18.11
C GLY A 299 23.02 8.59 -17.93
N GLU A 300 22.55 7.97 -16.83
CA GLU A 300 22.86 6.60 -16.46
C GLU A 300 22.02 5.57 -17.25
N MET A 301 20.87 5.99 -17.77
CA MET A 301 19.99 5.17 -18.61
C MET A 301 19.02 6.04 -19.40
N SER A 302 18.42 5.49 -20.44
CA SER A 302 17.33 6.14 -21.18
C SER A 302 15.98 5.95 -20.47
N LEU A 303 14.97 6.75 -20.84
CA LEU A 303 13.65 6.73 -20.19
C LEU A 303 12.90 5.40 -20.41
N ASP A 304 13.09 4.76 -21.56
CA ASP A 304 12.53 3.46 -21.88
C ASP A 304 13.19 2.31 -21.11
N GLN A 305 14.44 2.52 -20.68
CA GLN A 305 15.20 1.60 -19.83
C GLN A 305 14.91 1.76 -18.33
N ALA A 306 14.22 2.83 -17.89
CA ALA A 306 14.00 3.11 -16.47
C ALA A 306 12.95 2.18 -15.84
N SER A 307 13.23 0.86 -15.87
CA SER A 307 12.46 -0.19 -15.21
C SER A 307 13.04 -0.54 -13.83
N MET A 308 12.24 -1.15 -12.97
CA MET A 308 12.70 -1.63 -11.64
C MET A 308 13.92 -2.59 -11.79
N GLN A 309 13.89 -3.47 -12.78
CA GLN A 309 14.97 -4.43 -13.03
C GLN A 309 16.28 -3.73 -13.40
N ASN A 310 16.22 -2.73 -14.27
CA ASN A 310 17.40 -1.97 -14.69
C ASN A 310 17.92 -1.07 -13.56
N ILE A 311 17.03 -0.47 -12.76
CA ILE A 311 17.41 0.28 -11.55
C ILE A 311 18.15 -0.62 -10.56
N ARG A 312 17.66 -1.86 -10.34
CA ARG A 312 18.34 -2.83 -9.48
C ARG A 312 19.71 -3.23 -10.05
N ALA A 313 19.80 -3.48 -11.36
CA ALA A 313 21.07 -3.78 -12.02
C ALA A 313 22.07 -2.61 -11.89
N TRP A 314 21.60 -1.39 -12.08
CA TRP A 314 22.41 -0.19 -11.88
C TRP A 314 22.92 -0.06 -10.44
N ALA A 315 22.04 -0.25 -9.45
CA ALA A 315 22.42 -0.18 -8.03
C ALA A 315 23.48 -1.22 -7.67
N LYS A 316 23.35 -2.45 -8.19
CA LYS A 316 24.36 -3.51 -8.00
C LYS A 316 25.73 -3.13 -8.56
N ASN A 317 25.76 -2.42 -9.69
CA ASN A 317 26.99 -2.00 -10.35
C ASN A 317 27.56 -0.68 -9.76
N ASN A 318 26.76 0.07 -8.96
CA ASN A 318 27.12 1.36 -8.40
C ASN A 318 26.86 1.41 -6.88
N PRO A 319 27.42 0.49 -6.05
CA PRO A 319 27.07 0.37 -4.65
C PRO A 319 27.34 1.65 -3.84
N GLY A 320 28.38 2.41 -4.17
CA GLY A 320 28.71 3.69 -3.52
C GLY A 320 27.72 4.84 -3.82
N ARG A 321 26.85 4.70 -4.84
CA ARG A 321 25.89 5.74 -5.24
C ARG A 321 24.43 5.36 -4.95
N ILE A 322 24.20 4.22 -4.31
CA ILE A 322 22.83 3.76 -3.97
C ILE A 322 22.11 4.82 -3.13
N GLN A 323 22.76 5.31 -2.07
CA GLN A 323 22.14 6.28 -1.16
C GLN A 323 21.84 7.61 -1.85
N GLU A 324 22.70 8.07 -2.77
CA GLU A 324 22.46 9.25 -3.59
C GLU A 324 21.20 9.09 -4.44
N MET A 325 21.08 7.96 -5.13
CA MET A 325 19.90 7.62 -5.94
C MET A 325 18.63 7.57 -5.09
N LEU A 326 18.65 6.91 -3.95
CA LEU A 326 17.48 6.79 -3.07
C LEU A 326 17.05 8.16 -2.52
N ASN A 327 18.01 9.02 -2.17
CA ASN A 327 17.78 10.37 -1.64
C ASN A 327 17.18 11.32 -2.66
N ALA A 328 17.26 11.03 -3.96
CA ALA A 328 16.57 11.80 -4.99
C ALA A 328 15.05 11.82 -4.78
N ASN A 329 14.50 10.82 -4.07
CA ASN A 329 13.11 10.81 -3.62
C ASN A 329 13.02 11.16 -2.12
N PRO A 330 12.57 12.39 -1.75
CA PRO A 330 12.45 12.80 -0.36
C PRO A 330 11.31 12.10 0.39
N ALA A 331 10.36 11.49 -0.34
CA ALA A 331 9.22 10.81 0.26
C ALA A 331 9.61 9.50 0.94
N VAL A 332 9.06 9.27 2.14
CA VAL A 332 9.19 8.03 2.90
C VAL A 332 7.81 7.56 3.32
N VAL A 333 7.53 6.28 3.13
CA VAL A 333 6.30 5.62 3.57
C VAL A 333 6.56 4.93 4.90
N PHE A 334 5.62 5.09 5.82
CA PHE A 334 5.57 4.43 7.11
C PHE A 334 4.53 3.31 7.09
N PHE A 335 4.83 2.22 7.77
CA PHE A 335 4.05 0.99 7.71
C PHE A 335 3.45 0.63 9.07
N GLN A 336 2.49 -0.25 9.01
CA GLN A 336 2.02 -1.06 10.13
C GLN A 336 2.06 -2.53 9.75
N GLU A 337 2.22 -3.39 10.73
CA GLU A 337 2.15 -4.82 10.53
C GLU A 337 0.69 -5.28 10.47
N GLU A 338 0.37 -6.13 9.52
CA GLU A 338 -0.92 -6.81 9.42
C GLU A 338 -0.72 -8.34 9.47
N VAL A 339 -1.58 -9.01 10.22
CA VAL A 339 -1.62 -10.48 10.23
C VAL A 339 -2.19 -10.98 8.90
N ILE A 340 -1.50 -11.91 8.27
CA ILE A 340 -1.97 -12.59 7.06
C ILE A 340 -2.88 -13.73 7.50
N THR A 341 -4.19 -13.55 7.37
CA THR A 341 -5.19 -14.58 7.71
C THR A 341 -5.48 -15.53 6.56
N ASP A 342 -5.39 -15.03 5.32
CA ASP A 342 -5.48 -15.83 4.10
C ASP A 342 -4.31 -15.44 3.17
N PRO A 343 -3.41 -16.37 2.84
CA PRO A 343 -2.28 -16.09 1.95
C PRO A 343 -2.68 -15.70 0.53
N ASN A 344 -3.92 -16.02 0.11
CA ASN A 344 -4.44 -15.68 -1.21
C ASN A 344 -5.05 -14.27 -1.27
N GLU A 345 -5.31 -13.65 -0.11
CA GLU A 345 -5.80 -12.28 -0.07
C GLU A 345 -4.67 -11.27 -0.23
N GLY A 346 -4.89 -10.28 -1.11
CA GLY A 346 -3.99 -9.12 -1.25
C GLY A 346 -4.07 -8.19 -0.04
N PRO A 347 -3.22 -7.14 -0.03
CA PRO A 347 -3.25 -6.10 0.98
C PRO A 347 -4.56 -5.31 0.90
N LYS A 348 -4.92 -4.59 1.97
CA LYS A 348 -6.06 -3.66 1.91
C LYS A 348 -5.67 -2.42 1.13
N GLY A 349 -6.42 -2.14 0.06
CA GLY A 349 -6.30 -0.87 -0.67
C GLY A 349 -6.89 0.31 0.11
N ALA A 350 -6.82 1.51 -0.48
CA ALA A 350 -7.36 2.75 0.11
C ALA A 350 -8.87 2.68 0.41
N TYR A 351 -9.59 1.77 -0.23
CA TYR A 351 -10.99 1.45 0.05
C TYR A 351 -11.20 0.65 1.35
N GLY A 352 -10.14 0.07 1.90
CA GLY A 352 -10.15 -0.68 3.16
C GLY A 352 -10.62 -2.14 3.04
N VAL A 353 -10.68 -2.69 1.83
CA VAL A 353 -10.93 -4.12 1.59
C VAL A 353 -9.70 -4.77 0.98
N PRO A 354 -9.49 -6.09 1.18
CA PRO A 354 -8.42 -6.82 0.51
C PRO A 354 -8.54 -6.72 -1.01
N LEU A 355 -7.43 -6.43 -1.67
CA LEU A 355 -7.35 -6.37 -3.12
C LEU A 355 -7.44 -7.77 -3.73
N GLY A 356 -8.26 -7.93 -4.74
CA GLY A 356 -8.32 -9.14 -5.54
C GLY A 356 -7.28 -9.11 -6.66
N ALA A 357 -6.42 -10.12 -6.76
CA ALA A 357 -5.49 -10.25 -7.87
C ALA A 357 -6.23 -10.21 -9.21
N GLN A 358 -5.80 -9.34 -10.12
CA GLN A 358 -6.41 -9.12 -11.44
C GLN A 358 -7.89 -8.71 -11.40
N ARG A 359 -8.40 -8.27 -10.23
CA ARG A 359 -9.78 -7.80 -10.04
C ARG A 359 -9.85 -6.44 -9.34
N SER A 360 -8.71 -5.85 -8.95
CA SER A 360 -8.64 -4.53 -8.34
C SER A 360 -7.83 -3.57 -9.19
N ILE A 361 -8.21 -2.29 -9.14
CA ILE A 361 -7.51 -1.21 -9.83
C ILE A 361 -7.44 0.02 -8.92
N ALA A 362 -6.28 0.69 -8.90
CA ALA A 362 -6.14 2.01 -8.33
C ALA A 362 -6.52 3.07 -9.38
N VAL A 363 -7.26 4.10 -8.94
CA VAL A 363 -7.84 5.12 -9.81
C VAL A 363 -7.66 6.52 -9.24
N ASP A 364 -7.89 7.55 -10.07
CA ASP A 364 -8.10 8.92 -9.59
C ASP A 364 -9.54 9.06 -9.07
N THR A 365 -9.67 9.17 -7.76
CA THR A 365 -10.98 9.21 -7.10
C THR A 365 -11.77 10.47 -7.37
N THR A 366 -11.19 11.47 -8.02
CA THR A 366 -11.92 12.65 -8.51
C THR A 366 -12.73 12.34 -9.79
N TYR A 367 -12.44 11.21 -10.46
CA TYR A 367 -13.15 10.72 -11.63
C TYR A 367 -13.87 9.40 -11.37
N VAL A 368 -13.27 8.47 -10.63
CA VAL A 368 -13.86 7.16 -10.35
C VAL A 368 -13.88 6.96 -8.85
N PRO A 369 -15.05 7.08 -8.19
CA PRO A 369 -15.13 6.90 -6.75
C PRO A 369 -14.80 5.46 -6.34
N LEU A 370 -14.12 5.28 -5.20
CA LEU A 370 -13.82 3.95 -4.69
C LEU A 370 -15.09 3.14 -4.43
N GLY A 371 -15.02 1.84 -4.69
CA GLY A 371 -16.16 0.94 -4.61
C GLY A 371 -16.93 0.79 -5.91
N THR A 372 -16.56 1.51 -6.98
CA THR A 372 -17.21 1.40 -8.30
C THR A 372 -16.67 0.18 -9.05
N PRO A 373 -17.53 -0.74 -9.53
CA PRO A 373 -17.14 -1.72 -10.53
C PRO A 373 -16.83 -1.03 -11.86
N VAL A 374 -15.72 -1.41 -12.46
CA VAL A 374 -15.20 -0.81 -13.69
C VAL A 374 -14.91 -1.91 -14.70
N TYR A 375 -15.30 -1.71 -15.95
CA TYR A 375 -14.76 -2.49 -17.05
C TYR A 375 -13.56 -1.77 -17.65
N LEU A 376 -12.40 -2.39 -17.51
CA LEU A 376 -11.15 -1.93 -18.07
C LEU A 376 -10.92 -2.59 -19.43
N MET A 377 -10.71 -1.78 -20.47
CA MET A 377 -10.27 -2.22 -21.78
C MET A 377 -8.87 -1.70 -22.04
N THR A 378 -7.90 -2.62 -22.17
CA THR A 378 -6.49 -2.32 -22.40
C THR A 378 -5.80 -3.52 -23.05
N THR A 379 -4.47 -3.58 -23.04
CA THR A 379 -3.69 -4.73 -23.56
C THR A 379 -2.78 -5.32 -22.47
N MET A 380 -2.41 -6.57 -22.67
CA MET A 380 -1.40 -7.23 -21.84
C MET A 380 -0.05 -6.50 -21.95
N PRO A 381 0.76 -6.49 -20.88
CA PRO A 381 2.07 -5.85 -20.90
C PRO A 381 2.95 -6.37 -22.04
N SER A 382 3.60 -5.44 -22.74
CA SER A 382 4.50 -5.74 -23.89
C SER A 382 3.84 -6.56 -25.00
N SER A 383 2.53 -6.45 -25.16
CA SER A 383 1.75 -7.22 -26.12
C SER A 383 0.55 -6.41 -26.64
N ASN A 384 0.00 -6.81 -27.78
CA ASN A 384 -1.26 -6.30 -28.31
C ASN A 384 -2.45 -7.20 -27.93
N GLN A 385 -2.24 -8.24 -27.15
CA GLN A 385 -3.35 -9.09 -26.68
C GLN A 385 -4.29 -8.29 -25.77
N PRO A 386 -5.61 -8.35 -26.00
CA PRO A 386 -6.56 -7.66 -25.13
C PRO A 386 -6.45 -8.11 -23.67
N LEU A 387 -6.49 -7.15 -22.78
CA LEU A 387 -6.74 -7.34 -21.34
C LEU A 387 -8.04 -6.63 -21.02
N ASP A 388 -9.14 -7.26 -21.39
CA ASP A 388 -10.48 -6.75 -21.17
C ASP A 388 -11.04 -7.39 -19.91
N ARG A 389 -11.20 -6.59 -18.83
CA ARG A 389 -11.42 -7.14 -17.51
C ARG A 389 -12.39 -6.30 -16.69
N MET A 390 -13.31 -6.98 -16.01
CA MET A 390 -14.14 -6.37 -14.98
C MET A 390 -13.37 -6.33 -13.66
N VAL A 391 -13.15 -5.13 -13.16
CA VAL A 391 -12.37 -4.85 -11.94
C VAL A 391 -13.12 -3.92 -10.99
N PHE A 392 -12.58 -3.70 -9.81
CA PHE A 392 -13.16 -2.80 -8.82
C PHE A 392 -12.17 -1.67 -8.50
N ALA A 393 -12.65 -0.45 -8.50
CA ALA A 393 -11.91 0.72 -8.03
C ALA A 393 -11.76 0.63 -6.50
N GLN A 394 -10.69 0.01 -6.02
CA GLN A 394 -10.49 -0.29 -4.59
C GLN A 394 -9.25 0.37 -4.00
N ASP A 395 -8.48 1.05 -4.85
CA ASP A 395 -7.26 1.70 -4.42
C ASP A 395 -7.03 3.04 -5.13
N THR A 396 -6.06 3.81 -4.65
CA THR A 396 -5.61 5.07 -5.22
C THR A 396 -4.15 5.33 -4.86
N GLY A 397 -3.48 6.17 -5.62
CA GLY A 397 -2.09 6.55 -5.37
C GLY A 397 -1.80 8.00 -5.74
N ALA A 398 -0.72 8.56 -5.19
CA ALA A 398 -0.32 9.94 -5.44
C ALA A 398 -0.05 10.21 -6.94
N ALA A 399 0.48 9.22 -7.65
CA ALA A 399 0.80 9.29 -9.08
C ALA A 399 -0.38 8.90 -9.99
N ILE A 400 -1.52 8.47 -9.43
CA ILE A 400 -2.67 8.02 -10.20
C ILE A 400 -3.62 9.21 -10.39
N LYS A 401 -3.39 10.01 -11.45
CA LYS A 401 -4.12 11.24 -11.74
C LYS A 401 -4.60 11.29 -13.18
N GLY A 402 -5.89 11.55 -13.37
CA GLY A 402 -6.54 11.71 -14.68
C GLY A 402 -7.75 10.79 -14.88
N ALA A 403 -8.58 11.12 -15.88
CA ALA A 403 -9.91 10.55 -16.08
C ALA A 403 -9.92 9.02 -16.28
N ALA A 404 -9.02 8.49 -17.10
CA ALA A 404 -8.89 7.06 -17.37
C ALA A 404 -7.52 6.52 -16.93
N ARG A 405 -6.84 7.22 -16.00
CA ARG A 405 -5.60 6.74 -15.39
C ARG A 405 -5.91 5.61 -14.42
N GLY A 406 -5.28 4.48 -14.59
CA GLY A 406 -5.43 3.34 -13.71
C GLY A 406 -4.10 2.64 -13.40
N ASP A 407 -4.06 1.96 -12.26
CA ASP A 407 -2.96 1.08 -11.88
C ASP A 407 -3.55 -0.29 -11.54
N TYR A 408 -3.23 -1.31 -12.34
CA TYR A 408 -3.86 -2.62 -12.30
C TYR A 408 -3.14 -3.53 -11.32
N TYR A 409 -3.87 -4.12 -10.38
CA TYR A 409 -3.31 -5.00 -9.36
C TYR A 409 -3.10 -6.42 -9.89
N TRP A 410 -1.85 -6.82 -10.09
CA TRP A 410 -1.49 -8.13 -10.63
C TRP A 410 -1.55 -9.26 -9.61
N GLY A 411 -1.49 -8.95 -8.31
CA GLY A 411 -1.41 -9.94 -7.23
C GLY A 411 -0.10 -9.84 -6.47
N SER A 412 0.38 -10.93 -5.91
CA SER A 412 1.58 -10.97 -5.06
C SER A 412 2.70 -11.77 -5.71
N GLY A 413 3.95 -11.46 -5.33
CA GLY A 413 5.13 -12.23 -5.68
C GLY A 413 5.77 -11.88 -7.02
N PRO A 414 6.80 -12.65 -7.43
CA PRO A 414 7.70 -12.28 -8.53
C PRO A 414 7.03 -12.27 -9.91
N GLU A 415 6.09 -13.17 -10.19
CA GLU A 415 5.36 -13.21 -11.47
C GLU A 415 4.47 -11.96 -11.62
N ALA A 416 3.72 -11.62 -10.56
CA ALA A 416 2.92 -10.40 -10.53
C ALA A 416 3.81 -9.16 -10.71
N GLY A 417 4.98 -9.13 -10.06
CA GLY A 417 5.97 -8.07 -10.20
C GLY A 417 6.53 -7.95 -11.62
N ALA A 418 6.78 -9.06 -12.30
CA ALA A 418 7.23 -9.07 -13.67
C ALA A 418 6.19 -8.49 -14.64
N MET A 419 4.91 -8.78 -14.44
CA MET A 419 3.81 -8.22 -15.22
C MET A 419 3.60 -6.73 -14.90
N ALA A 420 3.53 -6.38 -13.63
CA ALA A 420 3.36 -5.01 -13.16
C ALA A 420 4.46 -4.08 -13.70
N GLY A 421 5.72 -4.51 -13.60
CA GLY A 421 6.87 -3.71 -14.02
C GLY A 421 6.95 -3.42 -15.52
N ARG A 422 6.25 -4.20 -16.36
CA ARG A 422 6.19 -4.00 -17.82
C ARG A 422 4.90 -3.30 -18.27
N MET A 423 3.93 -3.12 -17.38
CA MET A 423 2.63 -2.58 -17.77
C MET A 423 2.68 -1.05 -17.94
N LYS A 424 2.55 -0.60 -19.18
CA LYS A 424 2.49 0.81 -19.57
C LYS A 424 1.64 0.92 -20.84
N GLN A 425 0.35 0.66 -20.71
CA GLN A 425 -0.58 0.56 -21.82
C GLN A 425 -1.52 1.76 -21.87
N GLN A 426 -2.15 1.98 -23.02
CA GLN A 426 -3.33 2.85 -23.10
C GLN A 426 -4.58 2.04 -22.73
N GLY A 427 -5.53 2.68 -22.05
CA GLY A 427 -6.78 2.02 -21.67
C GLY A 427 -7.96 2.97 -21.64
N ARG A 428 -9.13 2.37 -21.61
CA ARG A 428 -10.43 3.03 -21.46
C ARG A 428 -11.21 2.35 -20.36
N MET A 429 -12.16 3.08 -19.75
CA MET A 429 -12.95 2.59 -18.62
C MET A 429 -14.43 2.90 -18.82
N TRP A 430 -15.27 1.91 -18.50
CA TRP A 430 -16.70 2.09 -18.29
C TRP A 430 -16.99 1.86 -16.81
N LEU A 431 -17.78 2.73 -16.21
CA LEU A 431 -18.24 2.58 -14.85
C LEU A 431 -19.57 1.84 -14.86
N PHE A 432 -19.74 0.84 -14.01
CA PHE A 432 -21.03 0.21 -13.81
C PHE A 432 -21.70 0.82 -12.59
N TRP A 433 -22.90 1.34 -12.78
CA TRP A 433 -23.61 2.10 -11.76
C TRP A 433 -25.03 1.61 -11.58
N PRO A 434 -25.63 1.65 -10.36
CA PRO A 434 -26.99 1.18 -10.14
C PRO A 434 -28.00 1.86 -11.06
N LYS A 435 -28.84 1.07 -11.74
CA LYS A 435 -29.88 1.59 -12.66
C LYS A 435 -30.90 2.49 -11.98
N SER A 436 -31.15 2.26 -10.67
CA SER A 436 -32.07 3.05 -9.86
C SER A 436 -31.52 4.43 -9.49
N ALA A 437 -30.26 4.70 -9.80
CA ALA A 437 -29.62 5.99 -9.53
C ALA A 437 -29.40 6.77 -10.84
N GLY A 438 -29.18 8.06 -10.70
CA GLY A 438 -28.73 8.90 -11.81
C GLY A 438 -27.26 8.63 -12.19
N ALA A 439 -26.56 9.66 -12.67
CA ALA A 439 -25.14 9.56 -13.01
C ALA A 439 -24.26 9.16 -11.80
N PRO A 440 -23.08 8.57 -12.03
CA PRO A 440 -22.11 8.28 -10.99
C PRO A 440 -21.86 9.46 -10.09
N SER A 441 -21.87 9.23 -8.78
CA SER A 441 -21.70 10.21 -7.73
C SER A 441 -20.79 9.69 -6.62
N ALA A 442 -20.21 10.60 -5.86
CA ALA A 442 -19.30 10.27 -4.76
C ALA A 442 -19.71 10.92 -3.44
N GLN A 443 -19.19 10.40 -2.34
CA GLN A 443 -19.21 11.01 -1.02
C GLN A 443 -17.86 10.95 -0.31
#